data_ae4b0e9562db48157595a5be891ebfa3
#
_entry.id   ae4b0e9562db48157595a5be891ebfa3
#
_cell.length_a   1.000
_cell.length_b   1.000
_cell.length_c   1.000
_cell.angle_alpha   90.00
_cell.angle_beta   90.00
_cell.angle_gamma   90.00
#
_symmetry.space_group_name_H-M   'P 1'
#
loop_
_entity.id
_entity.type
_entity.pdbx_description
1 polymer ?
#
loop_
_entity_poly.entity_id
_entity_poly.type
_entity_poly.pdbx_seq_one_letter_code
_entity_poly.pdbx_strand_id
1 'polypeptide(L)'
;YGQPGFTDILQAVSGLFHEQRDKVNANTEAILGSLSQQTSLSVTSGNGLQSIEQIDIAAEQALSMVDFQYGGMMGAPKFPRPSFLEMLWRAYLRTGNDRFQEAVITSLTHMCQGGIYDHLGGGFARYSTDVVWLVPHFEKMLYDNAQLIHLMTLVWQKTRDLLLATRIGETIDWSLRELLLDGGAFAGTLDADSPDTDGVSREGAFYVWQEAEIDQLLGANSKLFKNYYDISWHGNWEQTNILNRLGNLRLADDDTEAKLTACRGILLEARASRQRPGLDDKILADWNGLMIAALSLAGRVFDQPDWIRAAENAFDFLLREMTDGARLKHSYCAGEAKQADMLDDYASMTKAALGLYQATGQTAYLDRAGQWAESVDTHFWDQNSAGYYLSADDASDLIARTRTAFDNAT
;
A
#
# COMPACT_ATOMS: atom_id res chain seq x y z
N TYR A 1 -22.94 -14.27 -22.23
CA TYR A 1 -23.24 -13.61 -22.17
C TYR A 1 -23.65 -12.25 -22.79
N GLY A 2 -23.80 -12.03 -24.10
CA GLY A 2 -24.47 -10.87 -24.72
C GLY A 2 -23.70 -9.55 -24.75
N GLN A 3 -22.44 -9.53 -24.39
CA GLN A 3 -21.59 -8.34 -24.55
C GLN A 3 -21.03 -8.31 -26.00
N PRO A 4 -20.98 -7.11 -26.65
CA PRO A 4 -20.39 -6.98 -27.96
C PRO A 4 -18.87 -7.29 -27.93
N GLY A 5 -18.36 -7.93 -28.97
CA GLY A 5 -16.94 -8.19 -29.13
C GLY A 5 -16.15 -6.89 -29.35
N PHE A 6 -14.84 -6.93 -29.13
CA PHE A 6 -13.98 -5.76 -29.32
C PHE A 6 -14.05 -5.17 -30.73
N THR A 7 -14.10 -6.04 -31.77
CA THR A 7 -14.26 -5.61 -33.16
C THR A 7 -15.59 -4.91 -33.41
N ASP A 8 -16.69 -5.40 -32.79
CA ASP A 8 -18.01 -4.78 -32.93
C ASP A 8 -18.04 -3.39 -32.28
N ILE A 9 -17.36 -3.22 -31.13
CA ILE A 9 -17.20 -1.92 -30.47
C ILE A 9 -16.42 -0.94 -31.37
N LEU A 10 -15.31 -1.38 -31.95
CA LEU A 10 -14.51 -0.53 -32.84
C LEU A 10 -15.30 -0.09 -34.07
N GLN A 11 -16.06 -1.01 -34.69
CA GLN A 11 -16.89 -0.69 -35.86
C GLN A 11 -18.02 0.28 -35.50
N ALA A 12 -18.68 0.07 -34.35
CA ALA A 12 -19.73 0.95 -33.86
C ALA A 12 -19.19 2.37 -33.56
N VAL A 13 -18.04 2.48 -32.91
CA VAL A 13 -17.39 3.77 -32.62
C VAL A 13 -16.96 4.47 -33.93
N SER A 14 -16.35 3.75 -34.85
CA SER A 14 -15.97 4.29 -36.14
C SER A 14 -17.19 4.78 -36.96
N GLY A 15 -18.26 3.99 -36.98
CA GLY A 15 -19.51 4.38 -37.65
C GLY A 15 -20.13 5.64 -37.04
N LEU A 16 -20.25 5.70 -35.71
CA LEU A 16 -20.74 6.87 -34.99
C LEU A 16 -19.88 8.13 -35.29
N PHE A 17 -18.55 7.98 -35.27
CA PHE A 17 -17.61 9.06 -35.51
C PHE A 17 -17.74 9.66 -36.90
N HIS A 18 -17.92 8.82 -37.92
CA HIS A 18 -18.00 9.27 -39.33
C HIS A 18 -19.41 9.66 -39.78
N GLU A 19 -20.45 8.99 -39.27
CA GLU A 19 -21.80 9.14 -39.77
C GLU A 19 -22.70 10.02 -38.87
N GLN A 20 -22.35 10.15 -37.56
CA GLN A 20 -23.19 10.85 -36.59
C GLN A 20 -22.38 11.83 -35.73
N ARG A 21 -21.52 12.63 -36.38
CA ARG A 21 -20.59 13.55 -35.72
C ARG A 21 -21.24 14.48 -34.72
N ASP A 22 -22.47 14.97 -35.02
CA ASP A 22 -23.21 15.87 -34.13
C ASP A 22 -23.59 15.19 -32.81
N LYS A 23 -23.94 13.90 -32.83
CA LYS A 23 -24.20 13.13 -31.61
C LYS A 23 -22.92 12.91 -30.79
N VAL A 24 -21.80 12.65 -31.47
CA VAL A 24 -20.50 12.50 -30.80
C VAL A 24 -20.15 13.82 -30.08
N ASN A 25 -20.29 14.96 -30.76
CA ASN A 25 -19.99 16.26 -30.17
C ASN A 25 -20.93 16.58 -28.98
N ALA A 26 -22.23 16.34 -29.11
CA ALA A 26 -23.20 16.55 -28.03
C ALA A 26 -22.92 15.66 -26.80
N ASN A 27 -22.53 14.38 -27.04
CA ASN A 27 -22.14 13.48 -25.96
C ASN A 27 -20.83 13.95 -25.31
N THR A 28 -19.86 14.42 -26.09
CA THR A 28 -18.59 14.97 -25.55
C THR A 28 -18.87 16.17 -24.66
N GLU A 29 -19.69 17.11 -25.10
CA GLU A 29 -20.07 18.28 -24.29
C GLU A 29 -20.81 17.86 -23.00
N ALA A 30 -21.72 16.90 -23.09
CA ALA A 30 -22.43 16.38 -21.92
C ALA A 30 -21.47 15.71 -20.90
N ILE A 31 -20.52 14.90 -21.39
CA ILE A 31 -19.49 14.25 -20.54
C ILE A 31 -18.59 15.31 -19.91
N LEU A 32 -18.08 16.27 -20.68
CA LEU A 32 -17.25 17.36 -20.16
C LEU A 32 -18.01 18.19 -19.11
N GLY A 33 -19.29 18.49 -19.36
CA GLY A 33 -20.16 19.17 -18.40
C GLY A 33 -20.35 18.38 -17.10
N SER A 34 -20.53 17.06 -17.20
CA SER A 34 -20.63 16.17 -16.03
C SER A 34 -19.32 16.10 -15.25
N LEU A 35 -18.20 15.94 -15.93
CA LEU A 35 -16.87 15.95 -15.32
C LEU A 35 -16.60 17.28 -14.60
N SER A 36 -16.91 18.42 -15.23
CA SER A 36 -16.77 19.73 -14.63
C SER A 36 -17.63 19.91 -13.39
N GLN A 37 -18.84 19.35 -13.36
CA GLN A 37 -19.71 19.38 -12.18
C GLN A 37 -19.17 18.49 -11.04
N GLN A 38 -18.65 17.31 -11.37
CA GLN A 38 -18.06 16.41 -10.36
C GLN A 38 -16.76 16.97 -9.76
N THR A 39 -16.02 17.74 -10.54
CA THR A 39 -14.77 18.38 -10.08
C THR A 39 -14.99 19.73 -9.42
N SER A 40 -16.17 20.34 -9.57
CA SER A 40 -16.52 21.56 -8.85
C SER A 40 -16.75 21.22 -7.37
N LEU A 41 -15.75 21.47 -6.53
CA LEU A 41 -15.97 21.52 -5.09
C LEU A 41 -16.98 22.65 -4.85
N SER A 42 -18.14 22.34 -4.26
CA SER A 42 -19.02 23.38 -3.75
C SER A 42 -18.28 24.08 -2.60
N VAL A 43 -17.61 25.18 -2.92
CA VAL A 43 -17.11 26.08 -1.89
C VAL A 43 -18.35 26.61 -1.19
N THR A 44 -18.75 25.98 -0.10
CA THR A 44 -19.64 26.60 0.84
C THR A 44 -18.93 27.86 1.29
N SER A 45 -19.50 29.01 0.95
CA SER A 45 -19.02 30.35 1.28
C SER A 45 -19.11 30.61 2.79
N GLY A 46 -18.38 29.87 3.55
CA GLY A 46 -18.14 30.06 4.97
C GLY A 46 -16.63 30.21 5.19
N ASN A 47 -16.22 31.09 6.07
CA ASN A 47 -14.86 31.20 6.59
C ASN A 47 -14.44 29.90 7.33
N GLY A 48 -14.57 28.76 6.66
CA GLY A 48 -14.51 27.45 7.28
C GLY A 48 -13.13 26.83 7.23
N LEU A 49 -12.22 27.31 8.06
CA LEU A 49 -11.28 26.37 8.66
C LEU A 49 -12.13 25.29 9.32
N GLN A 50 -12.03 24.05 8.84
CA GLN A 50 -12.68 22.91 9.49
C GLN A 50 -12.23 22.87 10.94
N SER A 51 -13.18 22.89 11.87
CA SER A 51 -12.83 22.85 13.29
C SER A 51 -12.35 21.45 13.66
N ILE A 52 -11.52 21.35 14.69
CA ILE A 52 -11.10 20.06 15.28
C ILE A 52 -12.31 19.20 15.60
N GLU A 53 -13.41 19.80 16.03
CA GLU A 53 -14.69 19.13 16.30
C GLU A 53 -15.28 18.44 15.06
N GLN A 54 -15.16 19.01 13.87
CA GLN A 54 -15.61 18.38 12.62
C GLN A 54 -14.73 17.15 12.27
N ILE A 55 -13.43 17.22 12.54
CA ILE A 55 -12.53 16.09 12.37
C ILE A 55 -12.88 14.97 13.35
N ASP A 56 -13.22 15.31 14.60
CA ASP A 56 -13.63 14.34 15.61
C ASP A 56 -14.97 13.68 15.27
N ILE A 57 -15.94 14.45 14.77
CA ILE A 57 -17.20 13.90 14.25
C ILE A 57 -16.94 12.94 13.07
N ALA A 58 -16.08 13.30 12.13
CA ALA A 58 -15.72 12.42 11.02
C ALA A 58 -15.04 11.12 11.52
N ALA A 59 -14.18 11.21 12.53
CA ALA A 59 -13.55 10.04 13.15
C ALA A 59 -14.59 9.14 13.86
N GLU A 60 -15.55 9.69 14.57
CA GLU A 60 -16.65 8.92 15.18
C GLU A 60 -17.53 8.23 14.12
N GLN A 61 -17.82 8.90 13.01
CA GLN A 61 -18.53 8.27 11.88
C GLN A 61 -17.71 7.12 11.28
N ALA A 62 -16.42 7.32 11.08
CA ALA A 62 -15.50 6.29 10.60
C ALA A 62 -15.45 5.11 11.58
N LEU A 63 -15.43 5.35 12.88
CA LEU A 63 -15.45 4.30 13.91
C LEU A 63 -16.68 3.39 13.80
N SER A 64 -17.83 3.91 13.35
CA SER A 64 -19.04 3.12 13.15
C SER A 64 -18.94 2.10 12.00
N MET A 65 -17.96 2.24 11.12
CA MET A 65 -17.70 1.31 10.02
C MET A 65 -16.70 0.21 10.37
N VAL A 66 -16.12 0.23 11.57
CA VAL A 66 -15.09 -0.72 12.00
C VAL A 66 -15.71 -2.05 12.45
N ASP A 67 -15.10 -3.13 12.02
CA ASP A 67 -15.34 -4.47 12.55
C ASP A 67 -14.51 -4.67 13.82
N PHE A 68 -15.15 -4.58 15.00
CA PHE A 68 -14.46 -4.75 16.27
C PHE A 68 -14.10 -6.20 16.60
N GLN A 69 -14.64 -7.17 15.87
CA GLN A 69 -14.33 -8.58 16.09
C GLN A 69 -13.05 -8.99 15.35
N TYR A 70 -12.96 -8.65 14.07
CA TYR A 70 -11.84 -9.07 13.21
C TYR A 70 -10.96 -7.90 12.74
N GLY A 71 -11.32 -6.68 13.09
CA GLY A 71 -10.61 -5.49 12.65
C GLY A 71 -10.90 -5.09 11.20
N GLY A 72 -10.40 -3.92 10.80
CA GLY A 72 -10.66 -3.31 9.51
C GLY A 72 -12.09 -2.81 9.37
N MET A 73 -12.50 -2.50 8.15
CA MET A 73 -13.88 -2.14 7.87
C MET A 73 -14.76 -3.40 7.81
N MET A 74 -16.06 -3.24 8.13
CA MET A 74 -17.04 -4.30 8.04
C MET A 74 -17.21 -4.81 6.60
N GLY A 75 -17.46 -6.13 6.46
CA GLY A 75 -17.70 -6.80 5.18
C GLY A 75 -16.45 -7.41 4.56
N ALA A 76 -16.60 -7.91 3.33
CA ALA A 76 -15.52 -8.45 2.49
C ALA A 76 -15.75 -7.97 1.04
N PRO A 77 -14.65 -7.84 0.24
CA PRO A 77 -13.24 -8.00 0.62
C PRO A 77 -12.75 -6.92 1.59
N LYS A 78 -11.75 -7.26 2.41
CA LYS A 78 -11.12 -6.34 3.36
C LYS A 78 -9.80 -5.82 2.84
N PHE A 79 -9.69 -4.51 2.69
CA PHE A 79 -8.44 -3.81 2.41
C PHE A 79 -7.84 -3.28 3.72
N PRO A 80 -6.49 -3.24 3.85
CA PRO A 80 -5.81 -2.71 5.04
C PRO A 80 -6.19 -1.27 5.40
N ARG A 81 -6.36 -0.39 4.40
CA ARG A 81 -6.71 1.04 4.52
C ARG A 81 -5.93 1.77 5.63
N PRO A 82 -4.60 1.86 5.53
CA PRO A 82 -3.77 2.42 6.60
C PRO A 82 -4.10 3.89 6.90
N SER A 83 -4.48 4.70 5.91
CA SER A 83 -4.89 6.09 6.08
C SER A 83 -6.14 6.23 6.96
N PHE A 84 -7.12 5.34 6.78
CA PHE A 84 -8.31 5.27 7.62
C PHE A 84 -7.95 4.91 9.08
N LEU A 85 -7.11 3.91 9.28
CA LEU A 85 -6.65 3.51 10.61
C LEU A 85 -5.77 4.60 11.26
N GLU A 86 -4.94 5.29 10.49
CA GLU A 86 -4.15 6.43 11.00
C GLU A 86 -5.02 7.58 11.46
N MET A 87 -6.11 7.88 10.75
CA MET A 87 -7.09 8.87 11.19
C MET A 87 -7.69 8.50 12.55
N LEU A 88 -8.10 7.24 12.75
CA LEU A 88 -8.60 6.75 14.04
C LEU A 88 -7.51 6.80 15.13
N TRP A 89 -6.26 6.45 14.80
CA TRP A 89 -5.14 6.54 15.73
C TRP A 89 -4.88 7.97 16.18
N ARG A 90 -4.91 8.92 15.26
CA ARG A 90 -4.77 10.35 15.57
C ARG A 90 -5.94 10.88 16.39
N ALA A 91 -7.16 10.39 16.17
CA ALA A 91 -8.32 10.71 16.99
C ALA A 91 -8.14 10.18 18.44
N TYR A 92 -7.63 8.95 18.62
CA TYR A 92 -7.26 8.43 19.94
C TYR A 92 -6.24 9.34 20.66
N LEU A 93 -5.16 9.70 19.98
CA LEU A 93 -4.10 10.54 20.56
C LEU A 93 -4.60 11.92 20.98
N ARG A 94 -5.62 12.44 20.32
CA ARG A 94 -6.20 13.77 20.56
C ARG A 94 -7.29 13.73 21.64
N THR A 95 -8.15 12.73 21.59
CA THR A 95 -9.36 12.69 22.44
C THR A 95 -9.21 11.80 23.69
N GLY A 96 -8.28 10.83 23.65
CA GLY A 96 -8.14 9.81 24.69
C GLY A 96 -9.26 8.75 24.70
N ASN A 97 -10.12 8.69 23.67
CA ASN A 97 -11.18 7.70 23.57
C ASN A 97 -10.60 6.34 23.16
N ASP A 98 -10.58 5.39 24.09
CA ASP A 98 -10.00 4.05 23.94
C ASP A 98 -10.64 3.23 22.80
N ARG A 99 -11.86 3.52 22.38
CA ARG A 99 -12.50 2.80 21.26
C ARG A 99 -11.75 2.99 19.93
N PHE A 100 -11.16 4.17 19.71
CA PHE A 100 -10.31 4.39 18.54
C PHE A 100 -9.04 3.53 18.60
N GLN A 101 -8.42 3.46 19.79
CA GLN A 101 -7.25 2.59 20.01
C GLN A 101 -7.60 1.12 19.76
N GLU A 102 -8.70 0.64 20.36
CA GLU A 102 -9.20 -0.73 20.20
C GLU A 102 -9.39 -1.08 18.72
N ALA A 103 -10.06 -0.21 17.96
CA ALA A 103 -10.28 -0.40 16.53
C ALA A 103 -8.96 -0.58 15.76
N VAL A 104 -7.95 0.25 16.03
CA VAL A 104 -6.66 0.19 15.34
C VAL A 104 -5.85 -1.04 15.76
N ILE A 105 -5.76 -1.32 17.07
CA ILE A 105 -4.99 -2.47 17.58
C ILE A 105 -5.61 -3.79 17.12
N THR A 106 -6.94 -3.94 17.18
CA THR A 106 -7.63 -5.12 16.65
C THR A 106 -7.35 -5.33 15.18
N SER A 107 -7.44 -4.26 14.37
CA SER A 107 -7.18 -4.33 12.93
C SER A 107 -5.74 -4.76 12.63
N LEU A 108 -4.75 -4.08 13.22
CA LEU A 108 -3.34 -4.41 13.01
C LEU A 108 -2.99 -5.81 13.50
N THR A 109 -3.52 -6.23 14.66
CA THR A 109 -3.26 -7.57 15.20
C THR A 109 -3.77 -8.67 14.27
N HIS A 110 -5.01 -8.55 13.76
CA HIS A 110 -5.57 -9.54 12.86
C HIS A 110 -4.86 -9.55 11.49
N MET A 111 -4.50 -8.40 10.94
CA MET A 111 -3.68 -8.35 9.73
C MET A 111 -2.29 -8.97 9.95
N CYS A 112 -1.61 -8.64 11.04
CA CYS A 112 -0.28 -9.17 11.37
C CYS A 112 -0.26 -10.69 11.62
N GLN A 113 -1.39 -11.28 12.00
CA GLN A 113 -1.52 -12.71 12.31
C GLN A 113 -2.37 -13.48 11.28
N GLY A 114 -3.04 -12.77 10.37
CA GLY A 114 -3.82 -13.35 9.29
C GLY A 114 -2.97 -13.93 8.16
N GLY A 115 -3.62 -14.61 7.23
CA GLY A 115 -2.99 -15.09 6.00
C GLY A 115 -2.66 -13.97 5.01
N ILE A 116 -3.19 -12.75 5.21
CA ILE A 116 -2.80 -11.56 4.45
C ILE A 116 -1.32 -11.19 4.66
N TYR A 117 -0.73 -11.59 5.77
CA TYR A 117 0.69 -11.45 6.05
C TYR A 117 1.47 -12.69 5.66
N ASP A 118 2.55 -12.56 4.91
CA ASP A 118 3.44 -13.68 4.59
C ASP A 118 4.34 -14.02 5.78
N HIS A 119 3.94 -15.02 6.56
CA HIS A 119 4.62 -15.43 7.77
C HIS A 119 6.03 -16.03 7.57
N LEU A 120 6.43 -16.32 6.33
CA LEU A 120 7.78 -16.81 6.02
C LEU A 120 8.70 -15.70 5.49
N GLY A 121 8.24 -14.99 4.48
CA GLY A 121 9.07 -14.01 3.78
C GLY A 121 8.87 -12.57 4.21
N GLY A 122 7.82 -12.27 4.96
CA GLY A 122 7.41 -10.92 5.30
C GLY A 122 6.58 -10.23 4.22
N GLY A 123 6.05 -9.08 4.56
CA GLY A 123 5.20 -8.28 3.69
C GLY A 123 3.72 -8.70 3.68
N PHE A 124 2.86 -7.72 3.46
CA PHE A 124 1.40 -7.87 3.41
C PHE A 124 0.93 -7.97 1.96
N ALA A 125 -0.03 -8.85 1.71
CA ALA A 125 -0.77 -8.89 0.47
C ALA A 125 -1.77 -7.72 0.40
N ARG A 126 -2.28 -7.45 -0.81
CA ARG A 126 -3.07 -6.26 -1.12
C ARG A 126 -4.39 -6.18 -0.37
N TYR A 127 -5.15 -7.28 -0.29
CA TYR A 127 -6.40 -7.37 0.45
C TYR A 127 -6.72 -8.81 0.81
N SER A 128 -7.67 -8.98 1.75
CA SER A 128 -8.27 -10.28 2.04
C SER A 128 -9.62 -10.42 1.36
N THR A 129 -9.88 -11.58 0.76
CA THR A 129 -11.17 -11.90 0.11
C THR A 129 -12.28 -12.22 1.11
N ASP A 130 -11.91 -12.48 2.38
CA ASP A 130 -12.82 -12.84 3.47
C ASP A 130 -12.85 -11.79 4.59
N VAL A 131 -13.72 -12.01 5.58
CA VAL A 131 -13.91 -11.07 6.70
C VAL A 131 -12.89 -11.24 7.84
N VAL A 132 -12.12 -12.35 7.87
CA VAL A 132 -11.24 -12.71 8.99
C VAL A 132 -9.75 -12.50 8.69
N TRP A 133 -9.39 -12.02 7.51
CA TRP A 133 -8.02 -11.81 7.03
C TRP A 133 -7.24 -13.10 6.72
N LEU A 134 -7.94 -14.20 6.38
CA LEU A 134 -7.32 -15.49 6.12
C LEU A 134 -6.85 -15.62 4.66
N VAL A 135 -7.73 -15.39 3.70
CA VAL A 135 -7.48 -15.67 2.27
C VAL A 135 -7.11 -14.39 1.55
N PRO A 136 -5.81 -14.14 1.27
CA PRO A 136 -5.40 -12.93 0.58
C PRO A 136 -5.64 -13.04 -0.93
N HIS A 137 -5.75 -11.90 -1.60
CA HIS A 137 -5.28 -11.75 -2.96
C HIS A 137 -3.77 -11.57 -2.89
N PHE A 138 -3.01 -12.54 -3.41
CA PHE A 138 -1.58 -12.72 -3.08
C PHE A 138 -0.64 -11.65 -3.65
N GLU A 139 -1.13 -10.70 -4.43
CA GLU A 139 -0.37 -9.55 -4.91
C GLU A 139 0.18 -8.73 -3.73
N LYS A 140 1.45 -8.30 -3.80
CA LYS A 140 2.08 -7.48 -2.75
C LYS A 140 2.53 -6.15 -3.32
N MET A 141 1.85 -5.08 -2.93
CA MET A 141 2.11 -3.72 -3.41
C MET A 141 3.12 -2.99 -2.53
N LEU A 142 3.98 -2.19 -3.15
CA LEU A 142 4.93 -1.33 -2.44
C LEU A 142 4.21 -0.35 -1.50
N TYR A 143 3.18 0.33 -2.00
CA TYR A 143 2.47 1.38 -1.26
C TYR A 143 1.70 0.86 -0.04
N ASP A 144 1.07 -0.33 -0.12
CA ASP A 144 0.38 -0.95 1.01
C ASP A 144 1.36 -1.24 2.15
N ASN A 145 2.50 -1.85 1.81
CA ASN A 145 3.53 -2.20 2.77
C ASN A 145 4.20 -0.95 3.37
N ALA A 146 4.46 0.07 2.57
CA ALA A 146 5.00 1.34 3.04
C ALA A 146 4.08 2.01 4.07
N GLN A 147 2.79 2.12 3.76
CA GLN A 147 1.81 2.73 4.65
C GLN A 147 1.59 1.91 5.93
N LEU A 148 1.61 0.56 5.84
CA LEU A 148 1.50 -0.32 7.01
C LEU A 148 2.74 -0.21 7.91
N ILE A 149 3.96 -0.18 7.36
CA ILE A 149 5.20 0.08 8.13
C ILE A 149 5.07 1.41 8.86
N HIS A 150 4.64 2.47 8.17
CA HIS A 150 4.46 3.80 8.76
C HIS A 150 3.46 3.78 9.93
N LEU A 151 2.25 3.26 9.70
CA LEU A 151 1.19 3.19 10.70
C LEU A 151 1.62 2.33 11.91
N MET A 152 2.13 1.12 11.67
CA MET A 152 2.59 0.25 12.75
C MET A 152 3.68 0.91 13.58
N THR A 153 4.59 1.68 12.95
CA THR A 153 5.63 2.43 13.66
C THR A 153 5.04 3.51 14.55
N LEU A 154 4.05 4.28 14.07
CA LEU A 154 3.33 5.27 14.89
C LEU A 154 2.63 4.62 16.10
N VAL A 155 1.95 3.50 15.88
CA VAL A 155 1.26 2.76 16.95
C VAL A 155 2.26 2.18 17.94
N TRP A 156 3.36 1.59 17.47
CA TRP A 156 4.41 1.03 18.32
C TRP A 156 5.05 2.08 19.23
N GLN A 157 5.23 3.30 18.79
CA GLN A 157 5.82 4.37 19.63
C GLN A 157 5.03 4.56 20.93
N LYS A 158 3.73 4.32 20.92
CA LYS A 158 2.86 4.44 22.10
C LYS A 158 2.70 3.12 22.86
N THR A 159 2.55 2.01 22.13
CA THR A 159 2.18 0.71 22.73
C THR A 159 3.37 -0.15 23.12
N ARG A 160 4.50 -0.02 22.42
CA ARG A 160 5.68 -0.90 22.55
C ARG A 160 5.36 -2.38 22.29
N ASP A 161 4.33 -2.65 21.49
CA ASP A 161 3.91 -4.00 21.16
C ASP A 161 4.98 -4.75 20.33
N LEU A 162 5.41 -5.90 20.85
CA LEU A 162 6.47 -6.72 20.25
C LEU A 162 6.03 -7.28 18.88
N LEU A 163 4.75 -7.64 18.71
CA LEU A 163 4.24 -8.13 17.43
C LEU A 163 4.42 -7.08 16.35
N LEU A 164 4.05 -5.82 16.63
CA LEU A 164 4.22 -4.74 15.65
C LEU A 164 5.70 -4.50 15.32
N ALA A 165 6.60 -4.49 16.33
CA ALA A 165 8.03 -4.35 16.09
C ALA A 165 8.57 -5.46 15.17
N THR A 166 8.18 -6.70 15.44
CA THR A 166 8.58 -7.86 14.63
C THR A 166 8.09 -7.71 13.17
N ARG A 167 6.81 -7.39 12.98
CA ARG A 167 6.24 -7.26 11.62
C ARG A 167 6.80 -6.07 10.86
N ILE A 168 7.13 -4.96 11.52
CA ILE A 168 7.82 -3.83 10.89
C ILE A 168 9.17 -4.28 10.33
N GLY A 169 10.01 -4.92 11.16
CA GLY A 169 11.32 -5.40 10.73
C GLY A 169 11.23 -6.40 9.57
N GLU A 170 10.42 -7.45 9.73
CA GLU A 170 10.23 -8.49 8.70
C GLU A 170 9.66 -7.92 7.38
N THR A 171 8.79 -6.89 7.42
CA THR A 171 8.24 -6.24 6.22
C THR A 171 9.28 -5.37 5.54
N ILE A 172 10.10 -4.65 6.30
CA ILE A 172 11.22 -3.87 5.74
C ILE A 172 12.25 -4.81 5.11
N ASP A 173 12.64 -5.90 5.80
CA ASP A 173 13.57 -6.89 5.26
C ASP A 173 13.03 -7.53 3.96
N TRP A 174 11.73 -7.79 3.90
CA TRP A 174 11.07 -8.25 2.68
C TRP A 174 11.18 -7.22 1.56
N SER A 175 10.88 -5.95 1.81
CA SER A 175 10.93 -4.90 0.80
C SER A 175 12.34 -4.68 0.26
N LEU A 176 13.35 -4.74 1.13
CA LEU A 176 14.77 -4.63 0.75
C LEU A 176 15.26 -5.85 -0.05
N ARG A 177 14.73 -7.04 0.23
CA ARG A 177 15.13 -8.28 -0.46
C ARG A 177 14.42 -8.49 -1.79
N GLU A 178 13.13 -8.09 -1.88
CA GLU A 178 12.27 -8.48 -3.01
C GLU A 178 11.98 -7.33 -3.98
N LEU A 179 11.91 -6.08 -3.48
CA LEU A 179 11.50 -4.92 -4.28
C LEU A 179 12.62 -3.92 -4.54
N LEU A 180 13.70 -3.93 -3.75
CA LEU A 180 14.83 -3.01 -3.97
C LEU A 180 15.58 -3.39 -5.27
N LEU A 181 15.66 -2.44 -6.20
CA LEU A 181 16.36 -2.59 -7.46
C LEU A 181 17.82 -2.11 -7.36
N ASP A 182 18.67 -2.56 -8.27
CA ASP A 182 20.11 -2.22 -8.30
C ASP A 182 20.39 -0.71 -8.30
N GLY A 183 19.46 0.10 -8.80
CA GLY A 183 19.56 1.56 -8.80
C GLY A 183 19.31 2.23 -7.45
N GLY A 184 18.80 1.49 -6.46
CA GLY A 184 18.49 1.97 -5.12
C GLY A 184 17.03 2.35 -4.88
N ALA A 185 16.19 2.40 -5.92
CA ALA A 185 14.74 2.61 -5.79
C ALA A 185 13.97 1.28 -5.72
N PHE A 186 12.70 1.34 -5.37
CA PHE A 186 11.85 0.17 -5.19
C PHE A 186 10.93 -0.05 -6.39
N ALA A 187 10.81 -1.30 -6.80
CA ALA A 187 9.82 -1.81 -7.76
C ALA A 187 8.39 -1.67 -7.20
N GLY A 188 7.40 -1.69 -8.10
CA GLY A 188 6.01 -1.44 -7.74
C GLY A 188 5.33 -2.58 -7.01
N THR A 189 5.46 -3.84 -7.51
CA THR A 189 4.68 -4.96 -6.98
C THR A 189 5.26 -6.33 -7.32
N LEU A 190 4.89 -7.32 -6.52
CA LEU A 190 4.95 -8.74 -6.86
C LEU A 190 3.56 -9.24 -7.24
N ASP A 191 3.46 -9.97 -8.36
CA ASP A 191 2.21 -10.53 -8.87
C ASP A 191 1.56 -11.51 -7.86
N ALA A 192 0.26 -11.68 -7.95
CA ALA A 192 -0.48 -12.68 -7.19
C ALA A 192 -0.23 -14.09 -7.71
N ASP A 193 -0.02 -14.23 -9.01
CA ASP A 193 0.12 -15.48 -9.73
C ASP A 193 1.57 -15.92 -9.86
N SER A 194 1.78 -17.22 -9.78
CA SER A 194 3.06 -17.86 -10.10
C SER A 194 2.83 -19.24 -10.71
N PRO A 195 3.76 -19.72 -11.56
CA PRO A 195 3.65 -21.08 -12.09
C PRO A 195 3.75 -22.12 -10.97
N ASP A 196 2.81 -23.07 -10.99
CA ASP A 196 2.82 -24.27 -10.14
C ASP A 196 3.77 -25.34 -10.74
N THR A 197 3.88 -26.48 -10.08
CA THR A 197 4.73 -27.62 -10.47
C THR A 197 4.42 -28.19 -11.86
N ASP A 198 3.21 -27.98 -12.37
CA ASP A 198 2.80 -28.35 -13.72
C ASP A 198 3.04 -27.24 -14.77
N GLY A 199 3.61 -26.09 -14.35
CA GLY A 199 3.88 -24.93 -15.21
C GLY A 199 2.67 -24.06 -15.50
N VAL A 200 1.52 -24.32 -14.88
CA VAL A 200 0.31 -23.49 -15.00
C VAL A 200 0.36 -22.39 -13.95
N SER A 201 0.17 -21.14 -14.40
CA SER A 201 0.10 -20.00 -13.49
C SER A 201 -1.18 -20.06 -12.66
N ARG A 202 -1.03 -19.98 -11.33
CA ARG A 202 -2.13 -19.98 -10.36
C ARG A 202 -1.86 -18.98 -9.26
N GLU A 203 -2.94 -18.36 -8.81
CA GLU A 203 -2.87 -17.46 -7.67
C GLU A 203 -2.40 -18.20 -6.41
N GLY A 204 -1.47 -17.61 -5.68
CA GLY A 204 -0.99 -18.13 -4.41
C GLY A 204 -0.05 -19.35 -4.47
N ALA A 205 0.20 -19.94 -5.66
CA ALA A 205 1.00 -21.17 -5.79
C ALA A 205 2.38 -21.09 -5.12
N PHE A 206 3.01 -19.93 -5.15
CA PHE A 206 4.28 -19.68 -4.46
C PHE A 206 4.18 -19.74 -2.94
N TYR A 207 3.04 -19.36 -2.35
CA TYR A 207 2.88 -19.09 -0.92
C TYR A 207 2.25 -20.23 -0.12
N VAL A 208 1.41 -21.07 -0.74
CA VAL A 208 0.64 -22.10 -0.05
C VAL A 208 1.42 -23.40 0.17
N TRP A 209 0.97 -24.21 1.13
CA TRP A 209 1.68 -25.41 1.56
C TRP A 209 0.75 -26.62 1.69
N GLN A 210 1.29 -27.80 1.36
CA GLN A 210 0.67 -29.06 1.74
C GLN A 210 1.18 -29.50 3.13
N GLU A 211 0.31 -30.09 3.94
CA GLU A 211 0.69 -30.59 5.26
C GLU A 211 1.87 -31.59 5.18
N ALA A 212 1.84 -32.50 4.21
CA ALA A 212 2.88 -33.51 4.03
C ALA A 212 4.26 -32.90 3.73
N GLU A 213 4.30 -31.80 2.99
CA GLU A 213 5.53 -31.05 2.72
C GLU A 213 6.11 -30.43 4.02
N ILE A 214 5.25 -29.84 4.84
CA ILE A 214 5.63 -29.31 6.16
C ILE A 214 6.16 -30.42 7.07
N ASP A 215 5.50 -31.58 7.10
CA ASP A 215 5.92 -32.73 7.91
C ASP A 215 7.30 -33.25 7.47
N GLN A 216 7.55 -33.32 6.18
CA GLN A 216 8.83 -33.77 5.63
C GLN A 216 9.96 -32.77 5.96
N LEU A 217 9.74 -31.48 5.84
CA LEU A 217 10.77 -30.45 6.03
C LEU A 217 11.08 -30.20 7.51
N LEU A 218 10.08 -30.20 8.38
CA LEU A 218 10.23 -29.82 9.77
C LEU A 218 10.41 -31.00 10.75
N GLY A 219 10.09 -32.24 10.32
CA GLY A 219 10.25 -33.43 11.14
C GLY A 219 9.61 -33.30 12.52
N ALA A 220 10.39 -33.43 13.57
CA ALA A 220 9.94 -33.40 14.96
C ALA A 220 9.26 -32.05 15.34
N ASN A 221 9.60 -30.95 14.68
CA ASN A 221 9.04 -29.62 14.94
C ASN A 221 7.73 -29.37 14.19
N SER A 222 7.34 -30.24 13.26
CA SER A 222 6.17 -30.08 12.42
C SER A 222 4.88 -29.90 13.24
N LYS A 223 4.67 -30.74 14.26
CA LYS A 223 3.47 -30.64 15.11
C LYS A 223 3.34 -29.30 15.81
N LEU A 224 4.45 -28.75 16.34
CA LEU A 224 4.47 -27.43 16.94
C LEU A 224 4.08 -26.37 15.91
N PHE A 225 4.73 -26.37 14.76
CA PHE A 225 4.51 -25.38 13.69
C PHE A 225 3.07 -25.42 13.18
N LYS A 226 2.53 -26.61 12.89
CA LYS A 226 1.14 -26.79 12.41
C LYS A 226 0.10 -26.23 13.39
N ASN A 227 0.31 -26.41 14.69
CA ASN A 227 -0.60 -25.87 15.73
C ASN A 227 -0.61 -24.34 15.77
N TYR A 228 0.53 -23.70 15.50
CA TYR A 228 0.63 -22.23 15.54
C TYR A 228 0.20 -21.58 14.21
N TYR A 229 0.36 -22.29 13.07
CA TYR A 229 0.12 -21.73 11.74
C TYR A 229 -1.10 -22.32 11.04
N ASP A 230 -2.01 -22.96 11.76
CA ASP A 230 -3.30 -23.48 11.29
C ASP A 230 -3.17 -24.40 10.07
N ILE A 231 -2.27 -25.40 10.16
CA ILE A 231 -1.99 -26.32 9.07
C ILE A 231 -2.67 -27.65 9.34
N SER A 232 -3.42 -28.15 8.37
CA SER A 232 -4.10 -29.43 8.41
C SER A 232 -4.05 -30.16 7.06
N TRP A 233 -4.38 -31.46 7.07
CA TRP A 233 -4.42 -32.24 5.85
C TRP A 233 -5.56 -31.86 4.89
N HIS A 234 -6.65 -31.29 5.41
CA HIS A 234 -7.75 -30.78 4.60
C HIS A 234 -7.40 -29.45 3.91
N GLY A 235 -6.41 -28.75 4.45
CA GLY A 235 -6.13 -27.36 4.11
C GLY A 235 -7.16 -26.37 4.68
N ASN A 236 -6.81 -25.12 4.67
CA ASN A 236 -7.72 -24.00 5.00
C ASN A 236 -8.11 -23.17 3.77
N TRP A 237 -7.54 -23.50 2.60
CA TRP A 237 -7.88 -22.91 1.31
C TRP A 237 -7.57 -23.88 0.15
N GLU A 238 -8.56 -24.22 -0.68
CA GLU A 238 -8.44 -25.06 -1.89
C GLU A 238 -7.58 -26.33 -1.71
N GLN A 239 -7.77 -27.04 -0.61
CA GLN A 239 -7.01 -28.24 -0.22
C GLN A 239 -5.52 -27.97 0.05
N THR A 240 -5.14 -26.72 0.19
CA THR A 240 -3.80 -26.27 0.60
C THR A 240 -3.90 -25.46 1.89
N ASN A 241 -2.77 -25.04 2.45
CA ASN A 241 -2.73 -24.26 3.67
C ASN A 241 -2.07 -22.90 3.41
N ILE A 242 -2.82 -21.84 3.69
CA ILE A 242 -2.31 -20.50 3.89
C ILE A 242 -1.84 -20.41 5.35
N LEU A 243 -0.57 -20.06 5.55
CA LEU A 243 -0.03 -19.90 6.89
C LEU A 243 -0.68 -18.68 7.57
N ASN A 244 -1.24 -18.91 8.75
CA ASN A 244 -1.83 -17.84 9.56
C ASN A 244 -1.72 -18.18 11.05
N ARG A 245 -1.89 -17.19 11.90
CA ARG A 245 -1.90 -17.33 13.37
C ARG A 245 -3.21 -16.79 13.97
N LEU A 246 -4.31 -16.80 13.24
CA LEU A 246 -5.61 -16.29 13.70
C LEU A 246 -6.12 -17.01 14.95
N GLY A 247 -5.76 -18.28 15.14
CA GLY A 247 -6.00 -19.02 16.38
C GLY A 247 -5.07 -18.64 17.55
N ASN A 248 -3.99 -17.86 17.30
CA ASN A 248 -2.95 -17.50 18.27
C ASN A 248 -2.50 -16.05 18.05
N LEU A 249 -3.39 -15.09 18.30
CA LEU A 249 -3.15 -13.67 18.00
C LEU A 249 -1.98 -13.05 18.76
N ARG A 250 -1.54 -13.64 19.87
CA ARG A 250 -0.36 -13.19 20.63
C ARG A 250 0.87 -13.99 20.20
N LEU A 251 2.05 -13.37 20.32
CA LEU A 251 3.30 -14.11 20.24
C LEU A 251 3.37 -15.11 21.39
N ALA A 252 4.02 -16.26 21.16
CA ALA A 252 4.30 -17.24 22.19
C ALA A 252 5.43 -16.76 23.12
N ASP A 253 5.85 -17.61 24.04
CA ASP A 253 7.07 -17.38 24.80
C ASP A 253 8.33 -17.41 23.91
N ASP A 254 9.43 -16.83 24.41
CA ASP A 254 10.67 -16.66 23.65
C ASP A 254 11.25 -17.97 23.10
N ASP A 255 11.18 -19.05 23.89
CA ASP A 255 11.70 -20.38 23.48
C ASP A 255 10.86 -20.96 22.33
N THR A 256 9.56 -20.78 22.39
CA THR A 256 8.62 -21.22 21.35
C THR A 256 8.80 -20.38 20.09
N GLU A 257 8.87 -19.05 20.20
CA GLU A 257 9.10 -18.18 19.04
C GLU A 257 10.46 -18.44 18.37
N ALA A 258 11.51 -18.74 19.15
CA ALA A 258 12.80 -19.12 18.59
C ALA A 258 12.71 -20.40 17.75
N LYS A 259 11.97 -21.43 18.22
CA LYS A 259 11.72 -22.65 17.45
C LYS A 259 10.89 -22.39 16.19
N LEU A 260 9.83 -21.59 16.30
CA LEU A 260 8.99 -21.19 15.16
C LEU A 260 9.80 -20.39 14.14
N THR A 261 10.72 -19.53 14.59
CA THR A 261 11.62 -18.77 13.71
C THR A 261 12.56 -19.69 12.95
N ALA A 262 13.14 -20.69 13.62
CA ALA A 262 13.97 -21.71 12.94
C ALA A 262 13.16 -22.49 11.89
N CYS A 263 11.92 -22.86 12.22
CA CYS A 263 11.02 -23.53 11.26
C CYS A 263 10.71 -22.64 10.06
N ARG A 264 10.40 -21.36 10.29
CA ARG A 264 10.16 -20.39 9.21
C ARG A 264 11.36 -20.27 8.27
N GLY A 265 12.59 -20.27 8.81
CA GLY A 265 13.81 -20.23 8.02
C GLY A 265 13.95 -21.43 7.08
N ILE A 266 13.69 -22.65 7.58
CA ILE A 266 13.73 -23.89 6.76
C ILE A 266 12.69 -23.82 5.63
N LEU A 267 11.47 -23.39 5.94
CA LEU A 267 10.40 -23.29 4.95
C LEU A 267 10.65 -22.18 3.93
N LEU A 268 11.21 -21.04 4.35
CA LEU A 268 11.57 -19.95 3.46
C LEU A 268 12.66 -20.39 2.46
N GLU A 269 13.66 -21.13 2.93
CA GLU A 269 14.69 -21.69 2.07
C GLU A 269 14.11 -22.71 1.07
N ALA A 270 13.25 -23.60 1.53
CA ALA A 270 12.55 -24.54 0.66
C ALA A 270 11.69 -23.82 -0.39
N ARG A 271 10.95 -22.77 0.00
CA ARG A 271 10.15 -21.95 -0.90
C ARG A 271 10.98 -21.24 -1.97
N ALA A 272 12.24 -20.90 -1.68
CA ALA A 272 13.12 -20.24 -2.64
C ALA A 272 13.40 -21.09 -3.90
N SER A 273 13.17 -22.41 -3.84
CA SER A 273 13.26 -23.31 -5.00
C SER A 273 12.04 -23.27 -5.92
N ARG A 274 10.92 -22.69 -5.47
CA ARG A 274 9.69 -22.55 -6.27
C ARG A 274 9.85 -21.43 -7.27
N GLN A 275 9.06 -21.48 -8.36
CA GLN A 275 9.02 -20.42 -9.34
C GLN A 275 8.37 -19.17 -8.73
N ARG A 276 9.08 -18.04 -8.81
CA ARG A 276 8.67 -16.78 -8.17
C ARG A 276 7.53 -16.11 -8.92
N PRO A 277 6.68 -15.34 -8.21
CA PRO A 277 5.76 -14.39 -8.83
C PRO A 277 6.49 -13.37 -9.70
N GLY A 278 5.81 -12.85 -10.72
CA GLY A 278 6.33 -11.77 -11.55
C GLY A 278 6.61 -10.50 -10.73
N LEU A 279 7.70 -9.82 -11.07
CA LEU A 279 8.04 -8.50 -10.52
C LEU A 279 7.65 -7.43 -11.53
N ASP A 280 6.78 -6.49 -11.15
CA ASP A 280 6.59 -5.25 -11.89
C ASP A 280 7.67 -4.25 -11.44
N ASP A 281 8.72 -4.15 -12.25
CA ASP A 281 9.92 -3.36 -11.98
C ASP A 281 9.78 -1.86 -12.26
N LYS A 282 8.55 -1.39 -12.55
CA LYS A 282 8.29 0.04 -12.65
C LYS A 282 8.55 0.74 -11.31
N ILE A 283 9.25 1.86 -11.37
CA ILE A 283 9.48 2.74 -10.22
C ILE A 283 8.46 3.88 -10.34
N LEU A 284 7.56 4.00 -9.35
CA LEU A 284 6.57 5.07 -9.25
C LEU A 284 7.01 6.06 -8.18
N ALA A 285 6.94 7.35 -8.48
CA ALA A 285 7.48 8.40 -7.61
C ALA A 285 6.70 8.51 -6.29
N ASP A 286 5.38 8.47 -6.35
CA ASP A 286 4.48 8.50 -5.20
C ASP A 286 4.68 7.29 -4.27
N TRP A 287 4.73 6.06 -4.81
CA TRP A 287 4.90 4.84 -4.01
C TRP A 287 6.29 4.76 -3.36
N ASN A 288 7.34 5.15 -4.10
CA ASN A 288 8.67 5.28 -3.53
C ASN A 288 8.73 6.37 -2.45
N GLY A 289 8.05 7.50 -2.66
CA GLY A 289 7.91 8.54 -1.65
C GLY A 289 7.30 8.03 -0.34
N LEU A 290 6.24 7.19 -0.42
CA LEU A 290 5.65 6.55 0.75
C LEU A 290 6.63 5.60 1.45
N MET A 291 7.38 4.79 0.69
CA MET A 291 8.37 3.85 1.26
C MET A 291 9.54 4.59 1.90
N ILE A 292 10.08 5.63 1.26
CA ILE A 292 11.13 6.48 1.81
C ILE A 292 10.70 7.11 3.14
N ALA A 293 9.48 7.64 3.20
CA ALA A 293 8.93 8.22 4.44
C ALA A 293 8.78 7.17 5.54
N ALA A 294 8.33 5.96 5.20
CA ALA A 294 8.17 4.85 6.14
C ALA A 294 9.53 4.37 6.69
N LEU A 295 10.52 4.17 5.82
CA LEU A 295 11.87 3.76 6.19
C LEU A 295 12.57 4.84 7.06
N SER A 296 12.41 6.12 6.72
CA SER A 296 12.95 7.23 7.49
C SER A 296 12.37 7.28 8.90
N LEU A 297 11.05 7.10 9.04
CA LEU A 297 10.39 7.06 10.34
C LEU A 297 10.82 5.83 11.15
N ALA A 298 10.75 4.64 10.57
CA ALA A 298 11.10 3.38 11.24
C ALA A 298 12.59 3.37 11.60
N GLY A 299 13.48 3.77 10.70
CA GLY A 299 14.92 3.83 10.94
C GLY A 299 15.29 4.72 12.12
N ARG A 300 14.63 5.88 12.25
CA ARG A 300 14.82 6.79 13.40
C ARG A 300 14.24 6.23 14.70
N VAL A 301 13.05 5.58 14.63
CA VAL A 301 12.33 5.08 15.81
C VAL A 301 13.00 3.83 16.40
N PHE A 302 13.56 2.96 15.55
CA PHE A 302 14.20 1.71 15.94
C PHE A 302 15.75 1.79 15.97
N ASP A 303 16.32 2.99 15.75
CA ASP A 303 17.77 3.21 15.67
C ASP A 303 18.46 2.29 14.63
N GLN A 304 17.87 2.25 13.40
CA GLN A 304 18.35 1.43 12.30
C GLN A 304 18.91 2.30 11.16
N PRO A 305 20.19 2.65 11.19
CA PRO A 305 20.80 3.54 10.18
C PRO A 305 20.78 2.94 8.77
N ASP A 306 20.73 1.62 8.65
CA ASP A 306 20.66 0.94 7.35
C ASP A 306 19.33 1.19 6.63
N TRP A 307 18.23 1.29 7.37
CA TRP A 307 16.93 1.66 6.81
C TRP A 307 16.90 3.10 6.34
N ILE A 308 17.56 4.00 7.09
CA ILE A 308 17.70 5.41 6.68
C ILE A 308 18.54 5.49 5.41
N ARG A 309 19.67 4.76 5.31
CA ARG A 309 20.49 4.71 4.08
C ARG A 309 19.71 4.20 2.87
N ALA A 310 18.89 3.17 3.04
CA ALA A 310 18.03 2.67 1.97
C ALA A 310 17.05 3.76 1.49
N ALA A 311 16.47 4.53 2.42
CA ALA A 311 15.61 5.66 2.11
C ALA A 311 16.37 6.79 1.36
N GLU A 312 17.58 7.13 1.80
CA GLU A 312 18.44 8.12 1.13
C GLU A 312 18.80 7.68 -0.30
N ASN A 313 19.21 6.43 -0.48
CA ASN A 313 19.54 5.88 -1.81
C ASN A 313 18.34 5.92 -2.77
N ALA A 314 17.16 5.57 -2.30
CA ALA A 314 15.93 5.65 -3.10
C ALA A 314 15.58 7.09 -3.45
N PHE A 315 15.70 8.01 -2.50
CA PHE A 315 15.47 9.43 -2.73
C PHE A 315 16.44 10.01 -3.75
N ASP A 316 17.74 9.69 -3.64
CA ASP A 316 18.79 10.13 -4.57
C ASP A 316 18.56 9.58 -5.98
N PHE A 317 18.06 8.33 -6.10
CA PHE A 317 17.67 7.77 -7.40
C PHE A 317 16.57 8.61 -8.06
N LEU A 318 15.48 8.91 -7.33
CA LEU A 318 14.39 9.70 -7.87
C LEU A 318 14.82 11.11 -8.25
N LEU A 319 15.69 11.74 -7.45
CA LEU A 319 16.25 13.04 -7.79
C LEU A 319 17.08 13.00 -9.08
N ARG A 320 17.86 11.96 -9.28
CA ARG A 320 18.76 11.85 -10.42
C ARG A 320 18.04 11.46 -11.71
N GLU A 321 17.11 10.47 -11.63
CA GLU A 321 16.52 9.84 -12.81
C GLU A 321 15.11 10.36 -13.11
N MET A 322 14.38 10.85 -12.12
CA MET A 322 12.96 11.19 -12.26
C MET A 322 12.64 12.65 -11.94
N THR A 323 13.67 13.53 -11.91
CA THR A 323 13.48 14.95 -11.61
C THR A 323 14.13 15.81 -12.69
N ASP A 324 13.41 16.83 -13.15
CA ASP A 324 13.91 17.90 -14.04
C ASP A 324 13.65 19.26 -13.37
N GLY A 325 14.70 19.87 -12.81
CA GLY A 325 14.57 21.07 -11.99
C GLY A 325 13.71 20.81 -10.73
N ALA A 326 12.54 21.43 -10.65
CA ALA A 326 11.55 21.21 -9.60
C ALA A 326 10.40 20.29 -10.03
N ARG A 327 10.41 19.79 -11.27
CA ARG A 327 9.35 18.91 -11.80
C ARG A 327 9.71 17.44 -11.62
N LEU A 328 8.74 16.66 -11.14
CA LEU A 328 8.85 15.21 -11.02
C LEU A 328 8.37 14.51 -12.32
N LYS A 329 8.79 13.28 -12.49
CA LYS A 329 8.19 12.31 -13.43
C LYS A 329 7.51 11.22 -12.63
N HIS A 330 6.30 10.83 -13.04
CA HIS A 330 5.51 9.85 -12.32
C HIS A 330 6.13 8.46 -12.30
N SER A 331 6.64 7.99 -13.46
CA SER A 331 7.14 6.62 -13.60
C SER A 331 8.50 6.53 -14.26
N TYR A 332 9.27 5.52 -13.88
CA TYR A 332 10.54 5.14 -14.52
C TYR A 332 10.53 3.64 -14.82
N CYS A 333 10.88 3.27 -16.03
CA CYS A 333 10.97 1.88 -16.45
C CYS A 333 11.96 1.76 -17.62
N ALA A 334 12.75 0.68 -17.63
CA ALA A 334 13.69 0.37 -18.72
C ALA A 334 14.64 1.50 -19.08
N GLY A 335 15.11 2.28 -18.12
CA GLY A 335 16.06 3.38 -18.32
C GLY A 335 15.45 4.72 -18.72
N GLU A 336 14.13 4.85 -18.74
CA GLU A 336 13.43 6.08 -19.10
C GLU A 336 12.40 6.51 -18.06
N ALA A 337 12.45 7.79 -17.68
CA ALA A 337 11.39 8.43 -16.92
C ALA A 337 10.26 8.88 -17.86
N LYS A 338 9.03 8.47 -17.56
CA LYS A 338 7.84 8.69 -18.40
C LYS A 338 6.70 9.31 -17.60
N GLN A 339 5.72 9.81 -18.36
CA GLN A 339 4.50 10.46 -17.88
C GLN A 339 4.70 11.80 -17.18
N ALA A 340 3.69 12.63 -17.32
CA ALA A 340 3.61 13.89 -16.60
C ALA A 340 3.45 13.63 -15.11
N ASP A 341 3.96 14.55 -14.32
CA ASP A 341 3.84 14.56 -12.89
C ASP A 341 2.37 14.67 -12.41
N MET A 342 2.10 14.03 -11.30
CA MET A 342 0.81 14.05 -10.61
C MET A 342 0.96 14.67 -9.21
N LEU A 343 -0.12 15.18 -8.66
CA LEU A 343 -0.14 15.77 -7.31
C LEU A 343 0.38 14.80 -6.24
N ASP A 344 0.03 13.51 -6.39
CA ASP A 344 0.40 12.45 -5.44
C ASP A 344 1.92 12.22 -5.41
N ASP A 345 2.62 12.40 -6.55
CA ASP A 345 4.08 12.35 -6.61
C ASP A 345 4.71 13.40 -5.70
N TYR A 346 4.23 14.64 -5.79
CA TYR A 346 4.71 15.74 -4.97
C TYR A 346 4.37 15.56 -3.49
N ALA A 347 3.15 15.14 -3.19
CA ALA A 347 2.69 14.93 -1.83
C ALA A 347 3.55 13.86 -1.12
N SER A 348 3.76 12.72 -1.78
CA SER A 348 4.52 11.59 -1.24
C SER A 348 6.01 11.91 -1.16
N MET A 349 6.60 12.53 -2.19
CA MET A 349 8.02 12.92 -2.19
C MET A 349 8.33 14.07 -1.23
N THR A 350 7.40 15.02 -1.03
CA THR A 350 7.52 16.04 0.02
C THR A 350 7.50 15.39 1.41
N LYS A 351 6.59 14.45 1.66
CA LYS A 351 6.54 13.66 2.91
C LYS A 351 7.85 12.88 3.12
N ALA A 352 8.41 12.29 2.05
CA ALA A 352 9.69 11.59 2.08
C ALA A 352 10.85 12.53 2.47
N ALA A 353 10.93 13.69 1.82
CA ALA A 353 11.97 14.68 2.11
C ALA A 353 11.89 15.18 3.57
N LEU A 354 10.69 15.46 4.07
CA LEU A 354 10.50 15.84 5.47
C LEU A 354 10.88 14.70 6.43
N GLY A 355 10.59 13.45 6.08
CA GLY A 355 10.99 12.26 6.84
C GLY A 355 12.51 12.12 6.94
N LEU A 356 13.21 12.27 5.81
CA LEU A 356 14.68 12.24 5.75
C LEU A 356 15.30 13.43 6.52
N TYR A 357 14.75 14.64 6.39
CA TYR A 357 15.17 15.76 7.21
C TYR A 357 15.08 15.47 8.71
N GLN A 358 13.96 14.90 9.15
CA GLN A 358 13.76 14.52 10.56
C GLN A 358 14.70 13.40 11.03
N ALA A 359 15.12 12.51 10.13
CA ALA A 359 16.01 11.40 10.46
C ALA A 359 17.49 11.81 10.46
N THR A 360 17.89 12.74 9.56
CA THR A 360 19.31 13.06 9.30
C THR A 360 19.72 14.47 9.74
N GLY A 361 18.77 15.41 9.87
CA GLY A 361 19.03 16.83 10.11
C GLY A 361 19.58 17.59 8.90
N GLN A 362 19.68 16.97 7.72
CA GLN A 362 20.24 17.60 6.51
C GLN A 362 19.20 18.56 5.88
N THR A 363 19.51 19.86 5.86
CA THR A 363 18.57 20.90 5.38
C THR A 363 18.27 20.83 3.89
N ALA A 364 19.14 20.18 3.09
CA ALA A 364 18.90 19.97 1.66
C ALA A 364 17.56 19.25 1.37
N TYR A 365 17.12 18.34 2.25
CA TYR A 365 15.82 17.71 2.13
C TYR A 365 14.65 18.69 2.38
N LEU A 366 14.80 19.58 3.36
CA LEU A 366 13.81 20.62 3.65
C LEU A 366 13.71 21.63 2.49
N ASP A 367 14.85 22.03 1.91
CA ASP A 367 14.90 22.93 0.75
C ASP A 367 14.20 22.29 -0.45
N ARG A 368 14.40 20.98 -0.68
CA ARG A 368 13.74 20.24 -1.75
C ARG A 368 12.22 20.13 -1.52
N ALA A 369 11.79 19.86 -0.30
CA ALA A 369 10.37 19.84 0.07
C ALA A 369 9.71 21.21 -0.21
N GLY A 370 10.38 22.32 0.10
CA GLY A 370 9.92 23.68 -0.21
C GLY A 370 9.75 23.92 -1.71
N GLN A 371 10.73 23.50 -2.52
CA GLN A 371 10.65 23.62 -3.99
C GLN A 371 9.45 22.85 -4.57
N TRP A 372 9.19 21.64 -4.08
CA TRP A 372 8.02 20.86 -4.53
C TRP A 372 6.71 21.47 -4.07
N ALA A 373 6.62 22.01 -2.86
CA ALA A 373 5.44 22.73 -2.40
C ALA A 373 5.13 23.95 -3.29
N GLU A 374 6.17 24.73 -3.67
CA GLU A 374 6.03 25.84 -4.63
C GLU A 374 5.56 25.37 -6.01
N SER A 375 6.05 24.21 -6.50
CA SER A 375 5.60 23.62 -7.76
C SER A 375 4.13 23.21 -7.69
N VAL A 376 3.69 22.64 -6.58
CA VAL A 376 2.28 22.26 -6.35
C VAL A 376 1.38 23.49 -6.34
N ASP A 377 1.75 24.54 -5.62
CA ASP A 377 0.98 25.80 -5.58
C ASP A 377 0.92 26.49 -6.94
N THR A 378 1.98 26.37 -7.75
CA THR A 378 2.07 26.98 -9.06
C THR A 378 1.23 26.25 -10.11
N HIS A 379 1.32 24.93 -10.16
CA HIS A 379 0.81 24.14 -11.28
C HIS A 379 -0.47 23.36 -10.98
N PHE A 380 -0.79 23.11 -9.72
CA PHE A 380 -1.92 22.25 -9.33
C PHE A 380 -3.04 23.02 -8.63
N TRP A 381 -2.75 24.18 -8.04
CA TRP A 381 -3.75 24.98 -7.33
C TRP A 381 -4.80 25.58 -8.25
N ASP A 382 -6.07 25.49 -7.86
CA ASP A 382 -7.17 26.20 -8.52
C ASP A 382 -7.53 27.49 -7.79
N GLN A 383 -7.28 28.60 -8.43
CA GLN A 383 -7.58 29.95 -7.92
C GLN A 383 -9.08 30.20 -7.69
N ASN A 384 -9.95 29.47 -8.41
CA ASN A 384 -11.39 29.75 -8.41
C ASN A 384 -12.16 28.97 -7.33
N SER A 385 -11.72 27.75 -7.01
CA SER A 385 -12.46 26.85 -6.12
C SER A 385 -11.67 26.35 -4.90
N ALA A 386 -10.49 26.94 -4.64
CA ALA A 386 -9.66 26.68 -3.47
C ALA A 386 -9.40 25.18 -3.24
N GLY A 387 -8.74 24.52 -4.21
CA GLY A 387 -8.34 23.13 -4.10
C GLY A 387 -7.33 22.77 -5.17
N TYR A 388 -6.74 21.59 -5.05
CA TYR A 388 -5.75 21.12 -6.00
C TYR A 388 -6.37 20.18 -7.04
N TYR A 389 -5.92 20.27 -8.27
CA TYR A 389 -6.14 19.27 -9.31
C TYR A 389 -5.14 18.13 -9.17
N LEU A 390 -5.51 16.95 -9.66
CA LEU A 390 -4.62 15.79 -9.66
C LEU A 390 -3.46 15.95 -10.67
N SER A 391 -3.69 16.71 -11.75
CA SER A 391 -2.72 16.94 -12.83
C SER A 391 -2.33 18.41 -12.93
N ALA A 392 -1.12 18.66 -13.42
CA ALA A 392 -0.57 20.00 -13.63
C ALA A 392 -1.36 20.78 -14.70
N ASP A 393 -1.27 22.12 -14.67
CA ASP A 393 -1.97 23.02 -15.61
C ASP A 393 -1.35 23.03 -17.02
N ASP A 394 -0.11 22.60 -17.16
CA ASP A 394 0.62 22.48 -18.42
C ASP A 394 0.59 21.04 -19.02
N ALA A 395 -0.16 20.11 -18.42
CA ALA A 395 -0.39 18.79 -19.00
C ALA A 395 -1.21 18.89 -20.29
N SER A 396 -0.58 18.61 -21.44
CA SER A 396 -1.14 18.87 -22.77
C SER A 396 -1.98 17.72 -23.36
N ASP A 397 -1.97 16.55 -22.72
CA ASP A 397 -2.61 15.32 -23.20
C ASP A 397 -3.94 15.00 -22.49
N LEU A 398 -4.40 15.87 -21.61
CA LEU A 398 -5.60 15.68 -20.82
C LEU A 398 -6.84 16.32 -21.45
N ILE A 399 -7.93 15.57 -21.48
CA ILE A 399 -9.25 16.09 -21.90
C ILE A 399 -9.82 17.01 -20.83
N ALA A 400 -9.62 16.70 -19.55
CA ALA A 400 -10.04 17.50 -18.41
C ALA A 400 -9.12 17.25 -17.22
N ARG A 401 -8.87 18.29 -16.42
CA ARG A 401 -8.19 18.16 -15.12
C ARG A 401 -9.20 17.71 -14.08
N THR A 402 -8.93 16.61 -13.42
CA THR A 402 -9.82 16.04 -12.42
C THR A 402 -9.30 16.31 -11.00
N ARG A 403 -10.21 16.20 -10.04
CA ARG A 403 -9.94 16.16 -8.61
C ARG A 403 -10.50 14.86 -8.08
N THR A 404 -9.81 14.23 -7.19
CA THR A 404 -10.32 13.08 -6.46
C THR A 404 -10.09 13.29 -4.97
N ALA A 405 -11.08 12.90 -4.18
CA ALA A 405 -10.94 12.78 -2.73
C ALA A 405 -10.53 11.36 -2.32
N PHE A 406 -10.43 10.46 -3.28
CA PHE A 406 -10.03 9.08 -3.04
C PHE A 406 -8.57 8.90 -3.40
N ASP A 407 -7.82 8.36 -2.48
CA ASP A 407 -6.47 7.91 -2.69
C ASP A 407 -6.49 6.62 -3.52
N ASN A 408 -5.79 6.61 -4.67
CA ASN A 408 -5.69 5.43 -5.54
C ASN A 408 -4.63 4.44 -5.06
N ALA A 409 -3.82 4.82 -4.08
CA ALA A 409 -2.84 3.98 -3.42
C ALA A 409 -3.40 3.29 -2.15
N THR A 410 -4.73 3.23 -2.01
CA THR A 410 -5.40 2.57 -0.89
C THR A 410 -6.57 1.70 -1.34
#